data_3e9ec92776f21f912bc7ff451daf7f7f
#
_entry.id   3e9ec92776f21f912bc7ff451daf7f7f
#
_cell.length_a   1.000
_cell.length_b   1.000
_cell.length_c   1.000
_cell.angle_alpha   90.00
_cell.angle_beta   90.00
_cell.angle_gamma   90.00
#
_symmetry.space_group_name_H-M   'P 1'
#
loop_
_entity.id
_entity.type
_entity.pdbx_description
1 polymer ?
#
loop_
_entity_poly.entity_id
_entity_poly.type
_entity_poly.pdbx_seq_one_letter_code
_entity_poly.pdbx_strand_id
1 'polypeptide(L)'
;FIIFVSYFSTICKKEFCLIFIHKHDESWHTVAPHFESSGTKLLFRYLPMYIATLELGGVAVVDEFDVHLHPQILPKILELFTDPEKNPNHAQLLFTTHDTEILNNLGKYRSYLVNKVNNESFAYRLDEIAGDLIRNDRPISPLYRDKKIGGVPCV
;
A
#
# COMPACT_ATOMS: atom_id res chain seq x y z
N PHE A 1 -16.53 2.41 -10.48
CA PHE A 1 -16.53 1.28 -9.55
C PHE A 1 -17.51 1.60 -8.44
N ILE A 2 -18.59 0.86 -8.31
CA ILE A 2 -19.58 1.04 -7.26
C ILE A 2 -19.72 -0.30 -6.53
N ILE A 3 -19.58 -0.28 -5.21
CA ILE A 3 -19.77 -1.45 -4.38
C ILE A 3 -21.18 -1.37 -3.79
N PHE A 4 -22.02 -2.36 -4.07
CA PHE A 4 -23.34 -2.49 -3.45
C PHE A 4 -23.32 -3.69 -2.50
N VAL A 5 -23.81 -3.48 -1.29
CA VAL A 5 -24.19 -4.56 -0.39
C VAL A 5 -25.69 -4.76 -0.60
N SER A 6 -26.08 -5.83 -1.26
CA SER A 6 -27.50 -6.13 -1.44
C SER A 6 -27.99 -6.95 -0.25
N TYR A 7 -29.15 -6.56 0.25
CA TYR A 7 -29.83 -7.21 1.35
C TYR A 7 -30.90 -8.17 0.81
N PHE A 8 -30.72 -9.47 1.04
CA PHE A 8 -31.77 -10.45 0.81
C PHE A 8 -32.41 -10.87 2.14
N SER A 9 -33.70 -10.62 2.29
CA SER A 9 -34.50 -11.11 3.40
C SER A 9 -35.19 -12.41 3.01
N THR A 10 -34.64 -13.53 3.41
CA THR A 10 -35.37 -14.81 3.45
C THR A 10 -35.84 -15.04 4.88
N ILE A 11 -37.00 -15.65 5.06
CA ILE A 11 -37.91 -15.65 6.22
C ILE A 11 -37.27 -15.89 7.62
N CYS A 12 -35.96 -16.16 7.76
CA CYS A 12 -35.33 -16.39 9.06
C CYS A 12 -33.85 -15.97 9.22
N LYS A 13 -33.15 -15.54 8.20
CA LYS A 13 -31.76 -15.07 8.32
C LYS A 13 -31.50 -13.88 7.41
N LYS A 14 -30.96 -12.82 8.01
CA LYS A 14 -30.44 -11.67 7.25
C LYS A 14 -29.07 -12.06 6.71
N GLU A 15 -28.96 -12.34 5.41
CA GLU A 15 -27.69 -12.62 4.75
C GLU A 15 -27.28 -11.38 3.96
N PHE A 16 -26.06 -10.89 4.20
CA PHE A 16 -25.46 -9.83 3.41
C PHE A 16 -24.67 -10.46 2.28
N CYS A 17 -25.02 -10.14 1.04
CA CYS A 17 -24.26 -10.56 -0.12
C CYS A 17 -23.49 -9.37 -0.68
N LEU A 18 -22.15 -9.50 -0.75
CA LEU A 18 -21.30 -8.52 -1.41
C LEU A 18 -21.37 -8.75 -2.92
N ILE A 19 -21.62 -7.69 -3.67
CA ILE A 19 -21.62 -7.70 -5.14
C ILE A 19 -20.77 -6.54 -5.63
N PHE A 20 -19.86 -6.80 -6.58
CA PHE A 20 -19.12 -5.76 -7.29
C PHE A 20 -19.90 -5.35 -8.54
N ILE A 21 -20.00 -4.05 -8.78
CA ILE A 21 -20.66 -3.51 -9.95
C ILE A 21 -19.65 -2.77 -10.81
N HIS A 22 -19.51 -3.22 -12.06
CA HIS A 22 -18.66 -2.61 -13.06
C HIS A 22 -19.49 -1.91 -14.11
N LYS A 23 -19.08 -0.70 -14.49
CA LYS A 23 -19.63 0.00 -15.65
C LYS A 23 -18.76 -0.31 -16.85
N HIS A 24 -19.38 -0.85 -17.90
CA HIS A 24 -18.77 -1.03 -19.21
C HIS A 24 -19.63 -0.31 -20.24
N ASP A 25 -19.11 0.73 -20.86
CA ASP A 25 -19.83 1.68 -21.70
C ASP A 25 -21.06 2.25 -20.96
N GLU A 26 -22.26 2.05 -21.48
CA GLU A 26 -23.52 2.49 -20.89
C GLU A 26 -24.21 1.44 -20.02
N SER A 27 -23.61 0.25 -19.90
CA SER A 27 -24.19 -0.89 -19.16
C SER A 27 -23.49 -1.16 -17.84
N TRP A 28 -24.26 -1.68 -16.86
CA TRP A 28 -23.76 -2.07 -15.55
C TRP A 28 -23.78 -3.61 -15.45
N HIS A 29 -22.67 -4.17 -15.02
CA HIS A 29 -22.49 -5.62 -14.86
C HIS A 29 -22.17 -5.94 -13.41
N THR A 30 -22.81 -6.98 -12.88
CA THR A 30 -22.54 -7.47 -11.53
C THR A 30 -21.57 -8.64 -11.58
N VAL A 31 -20.58 -8.61 -10.69
CA VAL A 31 -19.56 -9.64 -10.55
C VAL A 31 -19.55 -10.14 -9.11
N ALA A 32 -19.67 -11.45 -8.93
CA ALA A 32 -19.55 -12.03 -7.60
C ALA A 32 -18.09 -11.94 -7.10
N PRO A 33 -17.85 -11.81 -5.77
CA PRO A 33 -16.51 -11.54 -5.23
C PRO A 33 -15.45 -12.56 -5.62
N HIS A 34 -15.80 -13.81 -5.81
CA HIS A 34 -14.85 -14.87 -6.18
C HIS A 34 -14.29 -14.71 -7.61
N PHE A 35 -15.02 -14.02 -8.49
CA PHE A 35 -14.55 -13.74 -9.86
C PHE A 35 -13.72 -12.46 -9.96
N GLU A 36 -13.66 -11.65 -8.90
CA GLU A 36 -12.84 -10.45 -8.88
C GLU A 36 -11.33 -10.75 -8.83
N SER A 37 -10.53 -9.81 -9.33
CA SER A 37 -9.08 -9.89 -9.23
C SER A 37 -8.62 -9.87 -7.76
N SER A 38 -7.46 -10.47 -7.47
CA SER A 38 -6.86 -10.42 -6.13
C SER A 38 -6.62 -8.99 -5.67
N GLY A 39 -6.17 -8.10 -6.57
CA GLY A 39 -5.96 -6.69 -6.27
C GLY A 39 -7.25 -5.95 -5.90
N THR A 40 -8.34 -6.20 -6.62
CA THR A 40 -9.66 -5.61 -6.30
C THR A 40 -10.14 -6.07 -4.92
N LYS A 41 -10.02 -7.36 -4.61
CA LYS A 41 -10.38 -7.92 -3.29
C LYS A 41 -9.54 -7.31 -2.17
N LEU A 42 -8.25 -7.12 -2.41
CA LEU A 42 -7.34 -6.53 -1.44
C LEU A 42 -7.69 -5.08 -1.17
N LEU A 43 -7.88 -4.28 -2.22
CA LEU A 43 -8.31 -2.88 -2.08
C LEU A 43 -9.63 -2.77 -1.32
N PHE A 44 -10.61 -3.59 -1.65
CA PHE A 44 -11.88 -3.61 -0.93
C PHE A 44 -11.70 -3.90 0.56
N ARG A 45 -10.78 -4.79 0.91
CA ARG A 45 -10.48 -5.17 2.30
C ARG A 45 -9.78 -4.04 3.06
N TYR A 46 -8.83 -3.35 2.44
CA TYR A 46 -8.00 -2.34 3.11
C TYR A 46 -8.56 -0.92 3.02
N LEU A 47 -9.34 -0.60 2.00
CA LEU A 47 -9.85 0.74 1.78
C LEU A 47 -10.65 1.29 2.99
N PRO A 48 -11.55 0.54 3.65
CA PRO A 48 -12.23 1.01 4.86
C PRO A 48 -11.26 1.36 6.00
N MET A 49 -10.18 0.59 6.16
CA MET A 49 -9.14 0.87 7.16
C MET A 49 -8.40 2.16 6.82
N TYR A 50 -8.03 2.39 5.55
CA TYR A 50 -7.36 3.63 5.14
C TYR A 50 -8.26 4.85 5.38
N ILE A 51 -9.54 4.77 4.99
CA ILE A 51 -10.51 5.84 5.20
C ILE A 51 -10.65 6.16 6.70
N ALA A 52 -10.90 5.16 7.52
CA ALA A 52 -11.04 5.35 8.97
C ALA A 52 -9.75 5.94 9.59
N THR A 53 -8.57 5.49 9.13
CA THR A 53 -7.29 6.02 9.62
C THR A 53 -7.12 7.49 9.24
N LEU A 54 -7.47 7.87 8.01
CA LEU A 54 -7.40 9.27 7.53
C LEU A 54 -8.40 10.17 8.27
N GLU A 55 -9.61 9.69 8.53
CA GLU A 55 -10.64 10.45 9.25
C GLU A 55 -10.28 10.66 10.73
N LEU A 56 -9.67 9.67 11.38
CA LEU A 56 -9.34 9.71 12.80
C LEU A 56 -7.95 10.28 13.11
N GLY A 57 -7.08 10.46 12.13
CA GLY A 57 -5.68 10.87 12.34
C GLY A 57 -4.85 9.78 13.00
N GLY A 58 -5.16 8.51 12.75
CA GLY A 58 -4.51 7.35 13.35
C GLY A 58 -3.30 6.84 12.58
N VAL A 59 -2.87 5.61 12.92
CA VAL A 59 -1.77 4.90 12.24
C VAL A 59 -2.30 3.61 11.65
N ALA A 60 -2.18 3.44 10.33
CA ALA A 60 -2.42 2.18 9.66
C ALA A 60 -1.08 1.43 9.50
N VAL A 61 -1.08 0.13 9.81
CA VAL A 61 0.08 -0.75 9.63
C VAL A 61 -0.28 -1.84 8.64
N VAL A 62 0.51 -1.96 7.57
CA VAL A 62 0.27 -2.93 6.48
C VAL A 62 1.55 -3.68 6.17
N ASP A 63 1.51 -4.99 6.32
CA ASP A 63 2.59 -5.85 5.88
C ASP A 63 2.41 -6.23 4.41
N GLU A 64 3.51 -6.29 3.65
CA GLU A 64 3.51 -6.61 2.21
C GLU A 64 2.51 -5.75 1.40
N PHE A 65 2.63 -4.42 1.53
CA PHE A 65 1.74 -3.43 0.93
C PHE A 65 1.57 -3.55 -0.59
N ASP A 66 2.59 -4.05 -1.28
CA ASP A 66 2.65 -4.20 -2.75
C ASP A 66 2.05 -5.51 -3.27
N VAL A 67 1.85 -6.51 -2.39
CA VAL A 67 1.37 -7.83 -2.81
C VAL A 67 -0.03 -7.73 -3.42
N HIS A 68 -0.18 -8.29 -4.62
CA HIS A 68 -1.40 -8.28 -5.43
C HIS A 68 -1.87 -6.92 -5.95
N LEU A 69 -1.22 -5.81 -5.63
CA LEU A 69 -1.56 -4.50 -6.18
C LEU A 69 -0.73 -4.19 -7.44
N HIS A 70 -1.37 -3.55 -8.41
CA HIS A 70 -0.63 -3.05 -9.57
C HIS A 70 0.31 -1.91 -9.13
N PRO A 71 1.58 -1.88 -9.59
CA PRO A 71 2.56 -0.86 -9.16
C PRO A 71 2.08 0.59 -9.29
N GLN A 72 1.22 0.89 -10.28
CA GLN A 72 0.65 2.23 -10.46
C GLN A 72 -0.41 2.62 -9.40
N ILE A 73 -0.95 1.66 -8.65
CA ILE A 73 -1.94 1.93 -7.59
C ILE A 73 -1.24 2.36 -6.30
N LEU A 74 -0.06 1.79 -6.02
CA LEU A 74 0.69 2.06 -4.78
C LEU A 74 0.97 3.55 -4.56
N PRO A 75 1.51 4.31 -5.55
CA PRO A 75 1.70 5.76 -5.40
C PRO A 75 0.41 6.52 -5.11
N LYS A 76 -0.73 6.06 -5.65
CA LYS A 76 -2.04 6.70 -5.42
C LYS A 76 -2.54 6.51 -4.00
N ILE A 77 -2.28 5.34 -3.40
CA ILE A 77 -2.60 5.12 -1.98
C ILE A 77 -1.65 5.95 -1.10
N LEU A 78 -0.35 6.00 -1.42
CA LEU A 78 0.61 6.81 -0.69
C LEU A 78 0.25 8.31 -0.73
N GLU A 79 -0.24 8.80 -1.87
CA GLU A 79 -0.69 10.17 -2.04
C GLU A 79 -1.80 10.54 -1.05
N LEU A 80 -2.70 9.61 -0.68
CA LEU A 80 -3.73 9.85 0.33
C LEU A 80 -3.15 10.23 1.70
N PHE A 81 -1.97 9.70 2.05
CA PHE A 81 -1.31 9.95 3.33
C PHE A 81 -0.26 11.05 3.27
N THR A 82 0.27 11.37 2.09
CA THR A 82 1.35 12.37 1.93
C THR A 82 0.85 13.74 1.50
N ASP A 83 -0.31 13.82 0.90
CA ASP A 83 -0.93 15.06 0.48
C ASP A 83 -1.66 15.73 1.68
N PRO A 84 -1.27 16.94 2.11
CA PRO A 84 -1.92 17.61 3.24
C PRO A 84 -3.41 17.89 3.03
N GLU A 85 -3.86 18.09 1.78
CA GLU A 85 -5.28 18.33 1.49
C GLU A 85 -6.11 17.05 1.68
N LYS A 86 -5.53 15.88 1.40
CA LYS A 86 -6.17 14.58 1.56
C LYS A 86 -6.03 14.00 2.97
N ASN A 87 -5.04 14.47 3.71
CA ASN A 87 -4.71 14.02 5.06
C ASN A 87 -4.64 15.18 6.08
N PRO A 88 -5.75 15.91 6.28
CA PRO A 88 -5.76 17.04 7.20
C PRO A 88 -5.58 16.63 8.67
N ASN A 89 -5.87 15.38 9.02
CA ASN A 89 -5.76 14.85 10.37
C ASN A 89 -4.40 14.20 10.67
N HIS A 90 -3.41 14.32 9.76
CA HIS A 90 -2.06 13.80 9.92
C HIS A 90 -1.99 12.29 10.20
N ALA A 91 -2.86 11.53 9.58
CA ALA A 91 -2.83 10.06 9.64
C ALA A 91 -1.50 9.52 9.10
N GLN A 92 -1.05 8.38 9.61
CA GLN A 92 0.20 7.76 9.21
C GLN A 92 -0.05 6.37 8.60
N LEU A 93 0.74 6.04 7.57
CA LEU A 93 0.79 4.71 6.99
C LEU A 93 2.19 4.14 7.18
N LEU A 94 2.29 3.07 7.99
CA LEU A 94 3.51 2.27 8.15
C LEU A 94 3.33 0.97 7.37
N PHE A 95 4.28 0.63 6.52
CA PHE A 95 4.16 -0.57 5.71
C PHE A 95 5.50 -1.19 5.35
N THR A 96 5.49 -2.49 5.06
CA THR A 96 6.59 -3.19 4.41
C THR A 96 6.30 -3.39 2.93
N THR A 97 7.34 -3.44 2.11
CA THR A 97 7.22 -3.64 0.66
C THR A 97 8.50 -4.22 0.07
N HIS A 98 8.36 -4.95 -1.00
CA HIS A 98 9.46 -5.40 -1.87
C HIS A 98 9.58 -4.57 -3.15
N ASP A 99 8.65 -3.62 -3.39
CA ASP A 99 8.70 -2.72 -4.54
C ASP A 99 9.73 -1.60 -4.32
N THR A 100 10.87 -1.73 -5.00
CA THR A 100 11.98 -0.78 -4.88
C THR A 100 11.69 0.60 -5.46
N GLU A 101 10.73 0.72 -6.37
CA GLU A 101 10.36 2.03 -6.95
C GLU A 101 9.67 2.94 -5.92
N ILE A 102 9.04 2.37 -4.90
CA ILE A 102 8.46 3.12 -3.78
C ILE A 102 9.52 3.96 -3.04
N LEU A 103 10.78 3.50 -3.00
CA LEU A 103 11.89 4.25 -2.39
C LEU A 103 12.06 5.65 -3.00
N ASN A 104 11.83 5.77 -4.32
CA ASN A 104 11.91 7.06 -5.01
C ASN A 104 10.77 8.02 -4.61
N ASN A 105 9.58 7.48 -4.33
CA ASN A 105 8.42 8.27 -3.94
C ASN A 105 8.49 8.72 -2.47
N LEU A 106 9.03 7.89 -1.59
CA LEU A 106 9.13 8.17 -0.16
C LEU A 106 10.34 9.03 0.20
N GLY A 107 11.44 8.84 -0.54
CA GLY A 107 12.73 9.48 -0.24
C GLY A 107 13.40 8.93 1.01
N LYS A 108 14.59 9.47 1.29
CA LYS A 108 15.49 8.93 2.33
C LYS A 108 15.01 9.07 3.76
N TYR A 109 14.16 10.05 4.05
CA TYR A 109 13.69 10.34 5.41
C TYR A 109 12.51 9.48 5.86
N ARG A 110 11.85 8.81 4.92
CA ARG A 110 10.67 7.97 5.18
C ARG A 110 10.92 6.49 4.91
N SER A 111 12.13 6.13 4.49
CA SER A 111 12.47 4.76 4.09
C SER A 111 13.47 4.14 5.04
N TYR A 112 13.17 2.96 5.50
CA TYR A 112 14.04 2.12 6.32
C TYR A 112 14.42 0.87 5.54
N LEU A 113 15.66 0.46 5.61
CA LEU A 113 16.12 -0.83 5.12
C LEU A 113 16.32 -1.80 6.28
N VAL A 114 15.93 -3.04 6.07
CA VAL A 114 16.12 -4.11 7.04
C VAL A 114 17.17 -5.07 6.50
N ASN A 115 18.22 -5.28 7.26
CA ASN A 115 19.26 -6.24 6.98
C ASN A 115 19.22 -7.40 7.98
N LYS A 116 19.65 -8.57 7.53
CA LYS A 116 19.86 -9.73 8.38
C LYS A 116 21.28 -10.24 8.23
N VAL A 117 22.04 -10.25 9.31
CA VAL A 117 23.42 -10.76 9.37
C VAL A 117 23.53 -11.73 10.53
N ASN A 118 24.05 -12.93 10.30
CA ASN A 118 24.23 -13.97 11.34
C ASN A 118 22.95 -14.24 12.16
N ASN A 119 21.77 -14.28 11.49
CA ASN A 119 20.44 -14.43 12.11
C ASN A 119 19.96 -13.25 13.00
N GLU A 120 20.69 -12.17 13.07
CA GLU A 120 20.27 -10.94 13.72
C GLU A 120 19.75 -9.95 12.68
N SER A 121 18.58 -9.36 12.95
CA SER A 121 17.97 -8.36 12.09
C SER A 121 18.19 -6.98 12.67
N PHE A 122 18.56 -6.02 11.83
CA PHE A 122 18.67 -4.61 12.19
C PHE A 122 18.07 -3.74 11.09
N ALA A 123 17.51 -2.61 11.49
CA ALA A 123 16.94 -1.64 10.57
C ALA A 123 17.66 -0.31 10.74
N TYR A 124 17.80 0.42 9.64
CA TYR A 124 18.36 1.78 9.61
C TYR A 124 17.61 2.62 8.59
N ARG A 125 17.47 3.90 8.87
CA ARG A 125 16.86 4.85 7.96
C ARG A 125 17.87 5.25 6.87
N LEU A 126 17.38 5.49 5.66
CA LEU A 126 18.27 5.76 4.53
C LEU A 126 19.13 7.03 4.68
N ASP A 127 18.67 8.03 5.42
CA ASP A 127 19.44 9.25 5.68
C ASP A 127 20.57 9.06 6.71
N GLU A 128 20.58 7.93 7.43
CA GLU A 128 21.68 7.57 8.37
C GLU A 128 22.89 6.99 7.63
N ILE A 129 22.75 6.67 6.34
CA ILE A 129 23.87 6.17 5.53
C ILE A 129 24.86 7.33 5.30
N ALA A 130 26.08 7.16 5.82
CA ALA A 130 27.13 8.17 5.73
C ALA A 130 27.54 8.46 4.29
N GLY A 131 27.85 9.74 4.01
CA GLY A 131 28.36 10.21 2.71
C GLY A 131 27.30 10.70 1.74
N ASP A 132 27.76 11.13 0.57
CA ASP A 132 26.93 11.70 -0.51
C ASP A 132 26.27 10.65 -1.41
N LEU A 133 26.13 9.42 -0.92
CA LEU A 133 25.61 8.32 -1.74
C LEU A 133 24.13 8.53 -2.07
N ILE A 134 23.34 8.97 -1.07
CA ILE A 134 21.89 9.19 -1.23
C ILE A 134 21.62 10.70 -1.27
N ARG A 135 21.38 11.19 -2.48
CA ARG A 135 21.03 12.57 -2.74
C ARG A 135 19.57 12.72 -3.14
N ASN A 136 18.99 13.88 -2.85
CA ASN A 136 17.59 14.16 -3.20
C ASN A 136 17.38 14.35 -4.72
N ASP A 137 18.46 14.59 -5.48
CA ASP A 137 18.44 14.79 -6.93
C ASP A 137 18.59 13.50 -7.75
N ARG A 138 18.73 12.34 -7.08
CA ARG A 138 18.96 11.05 -7.74
C ARG A 138 17.97 9.99 -7.23
N PRO A 139 17.51 9.09 -8.12
CA PRO A 139 16.68 7.98 -7.70
C PRO A 139 17.44 7.02 -6.78
N ILE A 140 16.75 6.52 -5.76
CA ILE A 140 17.31 5.63 -4.73
C ILE A 140 17.27 4.16 -5.21
N SER A 141 16.27 3.78 -5.99
CA SER A 141 16.05 2.39 -6.42
C SER A 141 17.24 1.76 -7.16
N PRO A 142 18.05 2.49 -8.00
CA PRO A 142 19.25 1.90 -8.58
C PRO A 142 20.33 1.56 -7.54
N LEU A 143 20.49 2.40 -6.51
CA LEU A 143 21.48 2.14 -5.44
C LEU A 143 21.14 0.88 -4.66
N TYR A 144 19.85 0.65 -4.42
CA TYR A 144 19.35 -0.58 -3.79
C TYR A 144 19.64 -1.81 -4.68
N ARG A 145 19.26 -1.76 -5.95
CA ARG A 145 19.51 -2.85 -6.90
C ARG A 145 21.00 -3.19 -7.06
N ASP A 146 21.85 -2.18 -7.05
CA ASP A 146 23.31 -2.33 -7.10
C ASP A 146 23.93 -2.78 -5.77
N LYS A 147 23.12 -3.08 -4.75
CA LYS A 147 23.54 -3.48 -3.39
C LYS A 147 24.43 -2.48 -2.66
N LYS A 148 24.41 -1.19 -3.05
CA LYS A 148 25.27 -0.12 -2.50
C LYS A 148 24.80 0.39 -1.15
N ILE A 149 23.51 0.19 -0.83
CA ILE A 149 22.89 0.73 0.40
C ILE A 149 22.37 -0.37 1.35
N GLY A 150 22.60 -1.64 1.04
CA GLY A 150 22.13 -2.77 1.85
C GLY A 150 20.65 -3.10 1.65
N GLY A 151 20.07 -3.87 2.59
CA GLY A 151 18.66 -4.29 2.53
C GLY A 151 18.38 -5.41 1.50
N VAL A 152 19.38 -5.87 0.76
CA VAL A 152 19.25 -6.94 -0.24
C VAL A 152 19.68 -8.25 0.37
N PRO A 153 18.86 -9.33 0.28
CA PRO A 153 19.24 -10.65 0.78
C PRO A 153 20.56 -11.12 0.14
N CYS A 154 21.47 -11.62 0.97
CA CYS A 154 22.64 -12.37 0.48
C CYS A 154 22.17 -13.79 0.12
N VAL A 155 22.00 -14.05 -1.17
CA VAL A 155 21.72 -15.37 -1.73
C VAL A 155 23.02 -15.98 -2.21
#